data_03a01491929212bfaf7a613404063f93
#
_entry.id   03a01491929212bfaf7a613404063f93
#
_cell.length_a   1.000
_cell.length_b   1.000
_cell.length_c   1.000
_cell.angle_alpha   90.00
_cell.angle_beta   90.00
_cell.angle_gamma   90.00
#
_symmetry.space_group_name_H-M   'P 1'
#
loop_
_entity.id
_entity.type
_entity.pdbx_description
1 polymer ?
#
loop_
_entity_poly.entity_id
_entity_poly.type
_entity_poly.pdbx_seq_one_letter_code
_entity_poly.pdbx_strand_id
1 'polypeptide(L)'
;MIPMVLARHIQSGLADYVETTFPMTNEPFRGSIGKLADREGMLSQEPFVSVKLPFRVAGRHVKFPFPCLHPAYRPYAHQMRAFERIAAGESTLVATGTGSGKTECFLYPILDYCYRQRRLGQKGIKAVLVYPMNALATDQAKRLAALIHDSPELRNNVTAGMYVGQMSQGGSDKDNHAMTATNIVTSHEELLKNPPDILLTNYKMLDYLLVRPEDSRIWDDNAYDTLKYFVVDELHTFDGAQGTDLACLLRRLTDRLGTSSDDMCFVGTSATMGTEETVRDVCSYAG
;
A
#
# COMPACT_ATOMS: atom_id res chain seq x y z
N MET A 1 -8.52 6.28 -31.86
CA MET A 1 -8.99 4.87 -31.92
C MET A 1 -10.47 4.88 -31.59
N ILE A 2 -11.33 4.29 -32.41
CA ILE A 2 -12.78 4.28 -32.15
C ILE A 2 -13.06 3.12 -31.17
N PRO A 3 -13.61 3.36 -29.96
CA PRO A 3 -13.78 2.35 -28.92
C PRO A 3 -14.54 1.10 -29.37
N MET A 4 -15.57 1.28 -30.21
CA MET A 4 -16.36 0.16 -30.77
C MET A 4 -15.54 -0.78 -31.69
N VAL A 5 -14.58 -0.23 -32.44
CA VAL A 5 -13.70 -1.03 -33.32
C VAL A 5 -12.72 -1.84 -32.47
N LEU A 6 -12.18 -1.23 -31.41
CA LEU A 6 -11.31 -1.93 -30.45
C LEU A 6 -12.06 -3.05 -29.72
N ALA A 7 -13.28 -2.78 -29.25
CA ALA A 7 -14.09 -3.79 -28.57
C ALA A 7 -14.36 -5.02 -29.45
N ARG A 8 -14.75 -4.81 -30.72
CA ARG A 8 -14.93 -5.90 -31.69
C ARG A 8 -13.65 -6.68 -31.95
N HIS A 9 -12.52 -5.99 -32.03
CA HIS A 9 -11.22 -6.65 -32.24
C HIS A 9 -10.83 -7.52 -31.06
N ILE A 10 -11.05 -7.03 -29.84
CA ILE A 10 -10.82 -7.81 -28.60
C ILE A 10 -11.75 -9.02 -28.53
N GLN A 11 -13.03 -8.85 -28.87
CA GLN A 11 -14.01 -9.94 -28.87
C GLN A 11 -13.65 -11.04 -29.88
N SER A 12 -13.27 -10.66 -31.10
CA SER A 12 -12.79 -11.62 -32.12
C SER A 12 -11.53 -12.36 -31.66
N GLY A 13 -10.54 -11.63 -31.11
CA GLY A 13 -9.31 -12.24 -30.59
C GLY A 13 -9.55 -13.18 -29.40
N LEU A 14 -10.53 -12.89 -28.54
CA LEU A 14 -10.95 -13.77 -27.46
C LEU A 14 -11.60 -15.06 -27.99
N ALA A 15 -12.47 -14.96 -29.00
CA ALA A 15 -13.11 -16.09 -29.64
C ALA A 15 -12.06 -17.01 -30.29
N ASP A 16 -11.13 -16.44 -31.06
CA ASP A 16 -10.02 -17.17 -31.72
C ASP A 16 -9.11 -17.83 -30.67
N TYR A 17 -8.82 -17.14 -29.56
CA TYR A 17 -8.01 -17.72 -28.48
C TYR A 17 -8.70 -18.92 -27.83
N VAL A 18 -9.98 -18.82 -27.51
CA VAL A 18 -10.72 -19.93 -26.88
C VAL A 18 -10.83 -21.11 -27.85
N GLU A 19 -11.12 -20.88 -29.14
CA GLU A 19 -11.24 -21.94 -30.15
C GLU A 19 -9.90 -22.65 -30.43
N THR A 20 -8.78 -21.91 -30.40
CA THR A 20 -7.45 -22.49 -30.61
C THR A 20 -6.90 -23.19 -29.39
N THR A 21 -7.20 -22.67 -28.19
CA THR A 21 -6.68 -23.24 -26.93
C THR A 21 -7.48 -24.47 -26.48
N PHE A 22 -8.78 -24.51 -26.77
CA PHE A 22 -9.69 -25.57 -26.38
C PHE A 22 -10.41 -26.18 -27.63
N PRO A 23 -9.68 -26.76 -28.59
CA PRO A 23 -10.29 -27.26 -29.79
C PRO A 23 -11.22 -28.44 -29.50
N MET A 24 -12.45 -28.37 -30.02
CA MET A 24 -13.39 -29.49 -29.97
C MET A 24 -12.99 -30.54 -31.01
N THR A 25 -12.51 -31.68 -30.55
CA THR A 25 -12.04 -32.77 -31.39
C THR A 25 -13.17 -33.62 -31.97
N ASN A 26 -14.35 -33.59 -31.37
CA ASN A 26 -15.54 -34.32 -31.85
C ASN A 26 -16.22 -33.59 -33.01
N GLU A 27 -16.37 -34.24 -34.15
CA GLU A 27 -16.96 -33.67 -35.37
C GLU A 27 -18.32 -32.93 -35.15
N PRO A 28 -19.30 -33.46 -34.37
CA PRO A 28 -20.56 -32.76 -34.15
C PRO A 28 -20.40 -31.42 -33.43
N PHE A 29 -19.30 -31.20 -32.71
CA PHE A 29 -19.07 -29.99 -31.90
C PHE A 29 -18.02 -29.08 -32.52
N ARG A 30 -17.45 -29.41 -33.66
CA ARG A 30 -16.45 -28.61 -34.36
C ARG A 30 -17.01 -27.23 -34.70
N GLY A 31 -16.34 -26.15 -34.31
CA GLY A 31 -16.80 -24.76 -34.48
C GLY A 31 -17.96 -24.35 -33.57
N SER A 32 -18.35 -25.19 -32.60
CA SER A 32 -19.42 -24.86 -31.65
C SER A 32 -19.01 -23.70 -30.71
N ILE A 33 -17.72 -23.60 -30.39
CA ILE A 33 -17.18 -22.51 -29.56
C ILE A 33 -17.32 -21.17 -30.29
N GLY A 34 -16.96 -21.09 -31.55
CA GLY A 34 -17.17 -19.89 -32.38
C GLY A 34 -18.62 -19.45 -32.41
N LYS A 35 -19.55 -20.42 -32.63
CA LYS A 35 -20.99 -20.16 -32.61
C LYS A 35 -21.52 -19.69 -31.25
N LEU A 36 -20.92 -20.17 -30.16
CA LEU A 36 -21.24 -19.71 -28.82
C LEU A 36 -20.66 -18.33 -28.54
N ALA A 37 -19.47 -18.07 -29.04
CA ALA A 37 -18.79 -16.79 -28.94
C ALA A 37 -19.55 -15.63 -29.62
N ASP A 38 -20.20 -15.98 -30.75
CA ASP A 38 -21.02 -15.03 -31.50
C ASP A 38 -22.37 -14.70 -30.84
N ARG A 39 -22.77 -15.46 -29.80
CA ARG A 39 -24.00 -15.15 -29.08
C ARG A 39 -23.77 -13.97 -28.15
N GLU A 40 -24.67 -12.99 -28.22
CA GLU A 40 -24.70 -11.79 -27.38
C GLU A 40 -24.64 -12.15 -25.90
N GLY A 41 -23.69 -11.55 -25.17
CA GLY A 41 -23.52 -11.74 -23.73
C GLY A 41 -22.76 -12.99 -23.29
N MET A 42 -22.34 -13.89 -24.20
CA MET A 42 -21.64 -15.12 -23.82
C MET A 42 -20.14 -14.93 -23.50
N LEU A 43 -19.39 -14.23 -24.33
CA LEU A 43 -17.95 -13.95 -24.12
C LEU A 43 -17.69 -12.55 -23.61
N SER A 44 -18.55 -11.60 -23.94
CA SER A 44 -18.41 -10.22 -23.53
C SER A 44 -19.77 -9.54 -23.42
N GLN A 45 -19.87 -8.58 -22.54
CA GLN A 45 -21.01 -7.63 -22.51
C GLN A 45 -20.69 -6.48 -23.49
N GLU A 46 -21.73 -5.75 -23.89
CA GLU A 46 -21.54 -4.57 -24.70
C GLU A 46 -20.55 -3.58 -24.03
N PRO A 47 -19.65 -2.93 -24.83
CA PRO A 47 -18.72 -1.97 -24.28
C PRO A 47 -19.45 -0.75 -23.76
N PHE A 48 -19.15 -0.32 -22.54
CA PHE A 48 -19.62 0.92 -21.97
C PHE A 48 -18.45 1.88 -21.71
N VAL A 49 -18.71 3.17 -21.85
CA VAL A 49 -17.74 4.21 -21.56
C VAL A 49 -17.98 4.77 -20.19
N SER A 50 -17.00 4.60 -19.29
CA SER A 50 -16.99 5.25 -17.99
C SER A 50 -16.11 6.48 -18.03
N VAL A 51 -16.70 7.66 -17.80
CA VAL A 51 -15.97 8.92 -17.73
C VAL A 51 -15.78 9.30 -16.28
N LYS A 52 -14.52 9.35 -15.83
CA LYS A 52 -14.17 9.83 -14.49
C LYS A 52 -13.76 11.30 -14.56
N LEU A 53 -14.36 12.12 -13.72
CA LEU A 53 -13.91 13.50 -13.55
C LEU A 53 -12.51 13.53 -12.93
N PRO A 54 -11.64 14.51 -13.32
CA PRO A 54 -10.34 14.66 -12.69
C PRO A 54 -10.49 15.01 -11.21
N PHE A 55 -9.53 14.58 -10.40
CA PHE A 55 -9.53 14.91 -8.98
C PHE A 55 -9.36 16.42 -8.77
N ARG A 56 -10.10 16.94 -7.79
CA ARG A 56 -10.05 18.36 -7.46
C ARG A 56 -8.69 18.73 -6.85
N VAL A 57 -7.94 19.61 -7.51
CA VAL A 57 -6.68 20.14 -6.99
C VAL A 57 -6.95 21.11 -5.84
N ALA A 58 -6.08 21.15 -4.85
CA ALA A 58 -6.15 22.09 -3.73
C ALA A 58 -6.07 23.55 -4.21
N GLY A 59 -6.71 24.45 -3.48
CA GLY A 59 -6.77 25.87 -3.81
C GLY A 59 -5.36 26.50 -3.96
N ARG A 60 -5.25 27.57 -4.77
CA ARG A 60 -3.95 28.22 -5.04
C ARG A 60 -3.28 28.81 -3.80
N HIS A 61 -4.06 29.14 -2.78
CA HIS A 61 -3.59 29.76 -1.54
C HIS A 61 -3.28 28.72 -0.43
N VAL A 62 -3.55 27.43 -0.68
CA VAL A 62 -3.27 26.39 0.31
C VAL A 62 -1.78 26.06 0.27
N LYS A 63 -1.10 26.32 1.41
CA LYS A 63 0.32 26.03 1.57
C LYS A 63 0.52 24.55 1.85
N PHE A 64 1.51 23.94 1.20
CA PHE A 64 1.89 22.55 1.49
C PHE A 64 2.47 22.46 2.91
N PRO A 65 1.99 21.50 3.75
CA PRO A 65 2.26 21.54 5.20
C PRO A 65 3.63 20.97 5.59
N PHE A 66 4.34 20.25 4.70
CA PHE A 66 5.57 19.51 5.04
C PHE A 66 6.81 20.16 4.40
N PRO A 67 7.58 20.97 5.16
CA PRO A 67 8.72 21.70 4.60
C PRO A 67 9.87 20.82 4.10
N CYS A 68 10.00 19.60 4.67
CA CYS A 68 11.03 18.63 4.26
C CYS A 68 10.71 17.88 2.95
N LEU A 69 9.56 18.15 2.34
CA LEU A 69 9.11 17.49 1.12
C LEU A 69 8.79 18.52 0.03
N HIS A 70 9.21 18.24 -1.19
CA HIS A 70 9.02 19.12 -2.34
C HIS A 70 8.28 18.40 -3.47
N PRO A 71 6.94 18.26 -3.37
CA PRO A 71 6.18 17.56 -4.40
C PRO A 71 6.26 18.31 -5.73
N ALA A 72 6.50 17.59 -6.81
CA ALA A 72 6.55 18.15 -8.16
C ALA A 72 5.22 18.70 -8.66
N TYR A 73 4.11 18.36 -7.99
CA TYR A 73 2.75 18.74 -8.36
C TYR A 73 1.97 19.23 -7.14
N ARG A 74 0.89 19.96 -7.41
CA ARG A 74 0.02 20.44 -6.35
C ARG A 74 -0.85 19.29 -5.82
N PRO A 75 -0.95 19.13 -4.51
CA PRO A 75 -1.80 18.11 -3.92
C PRO A 75 -3.26 18.26 -4.32
N TYR A 76 -3.97 17.16 -4.34
CA TYR A 76 -5.42 17.17 -4.46
C TYR A 76 -6.10 17.60 -3.14
N ALA A 77 -7.33 18.07 -3.23
CA ALA A 77 -8.08 18.54 -2.07
C ALA A 77 -8.32 17.44 -1.02
N HIS A 78 -8.48 16.19 -1.44
CA HIS A 78 -8.61 15.05 -0.52
C HIS A 78 -7.28 14.72 0.15
N GLN A 79 -6.14 14.85 -0.56
CA GLN A 79 -4.81 14.67 0.04
C GLN A 79 -4.55 15.71 1.15
N MET A 80 -4.88 16.98 0.90
CA MET A 80 -4.72 18.02 1.92
C MET A 80 -5.51 17.71 3.20
N ARG A 81 -6.76 17.26 3.07
CA ARG A 81 -7.57 16.84 4.23
C ARG A 81 -6.96 15.62 4.94
N ALA A 82 -6.45 14.64 4.19
CA ALA A 82 -5.77 13.50 4.77
C ALA A 82 -4.49 13.91 5.51
N PHE A 83 -3.69 14.82 4.94
CA PHE A 83 -2.49 15.35 5.59
C PHE A 83 -2.77 16.00 6.93
N GLU A 84 -3.80 16.85 6.99
CA GLU A 84 -4.21 17.53 8.23
C GLU A 84 -4.60 16.52 9.32
N ARG A 85 -5.43 15.55 9.00
CA ARG A 85 -5.92 14.55 9.95
C ARG A 85 -4.80 13.62 10.44
N ILE A 86 -4.05 13.03 9.50
CA ILE A 86 -2.98 12.09 9.82
C ILE A 86 -1.85 12.78 10.60
N ALA A 87 -1.49 14.02 10.24
CA ALA A 87 -0.50 14.80 10.98
C ALA A 87 -0.97 15.17 12.39
N ALA A 88 -2.28 15.33 12.58
CA ALA A 88 -2.88 15.51 13.92
C ALA A 88 -2.95 14.20 14.74
N GLY A 89 -2.61 13.05 14.15
CA GLY A 89 -2.69 11.74 14.79
C GLY A 89 -4.08 11.11 14.73
N GLU A 90 -5.00 11.66 13.93
CA GLU A 90 -6.34 11.12 13.78
C GLU A 90 -6.37 9.90 12.85
N SER A 91 -6.91 8.79 13.35
CA SER A 91 -7.13 7.59 12.53
C SER A 91 -7.99 7.92 11.31
N THR A 92 -7.52 7.53 10.11
CA THR A 92 -8.07 8.04 8.86
C THR A 92 -8.22 6.93 7.82
N LEU A 93 -9.41 6.83 7.22
CA LEU A 93 -9.65 5.98 6.06
C LEU A 93 -9.64 6.82 4.77
N VAL A 94 -8.74 6.48 3.84
CA VAL A 94 -8.61 7.14 2.54
C VAL A 94 -9.27 6.29 1.46
N ALA A 95 -10.56 6.55 1.21
CA ALA A 95 -11.36 5.85 0.22
C ALA A 95 -11.51 6.71 -1.05
N THR A 96 -10.65 6.49 -2.02
CA THR A 96 -10.66 7.23 -3.30
C THR A 96 -10.26 6.31 -4.44
N GLY A 97 -10.72 6.59 -5.66
CA GLY A 97 -10.43 5.80 -6.85
C GLY A 97 -8.94 5.60 -7.11
N THR A 98 -8.60 4.64 -7.95
CA THR A 98 -7.21 4.38 -8.38
C THR A 98 -6.59 5.61 -9.07
N GLY A 99 -5.30 5.83 -8.86
CA GLY A 99 -4.58 6.99 -9.42
C GLY A 99 -4.83 8.32 -8.72
N SER A 100 -5.51 8.32 -7.57
CA SER A 100 -5.78 9.54 -6.78
C SER A 100 -4.63 9.98 -5.87
N GLY A 101 -3.56 9.21 -5.81
CA GLY A 101 -2.46 9.49 -4.89
C GLY A 101 -2.78 9.16 -3.43
N LYS A 102 -3.44 8.02 -3.17
CA LYS A 102 -3.73 7.53 -1.81
C LYS A 102 -2.46 7.33 -0.98
N THR A 103 -1.43 6.80 -1.60
CA THR A 103 -0.14 6.54 -0.95
C THR A 103 0.49 7.81 -0.39
N GLU A 104 0.45 8.91 -1.14
CA GLU A 104 0.95 10.20 -0.67
C GLU A 104 0.17 10.72 0.54
N CYS A 105 -1.12 10.41 0.66
CA CYS A 105 -1.95 10.85 1.77
C CYS A 105 -1.36 10.48 3.13
N PHE A 106 -0.73 9.33 3.25
CA PHE A 106 -0.11 8.89 4.48
C PHE A 106 1.43 8.99 4.48
N LEU A 107 2.09 8.79 3.34
CA LEU A 107 3.55 8.83 3.31
C LEU A 107 4.11 10.21 3.69
N TYR A 108 3.52 11.30 3.22
CA TYR A 108 4.03 12.64 3.49
C TYR A 108 3.96 13.02 4.98
N PRO A 109 2.82 12.86 5.69
CA PRO A 109 2.79 13.07 7.14
C PRO A 109 3.77 12.18 7.91
N ILE A 110 3.88 10.90 7.52
CA ILE A 110 4.77 9.93 8.16
C ILE A 110 6.24 10.32 7.98
N LEU A 111 6.65 10.69 6.77
CA LEU A 111 8.02 11.13 6.49
C LEU A 111 8.41 12.36 7.28
N ASP A 112 7.53 13.37 7.34
CA ASP A 112 7.75 14.58 8.13
C ASP A 112 7.85 14.27 9.63
N TYR A 113 7.00 13.38 10.13
CA TYR A 113 7.05 12.92 11.51
C TYR A 113 8.37 12.19 11.81
N CYS A 114 8.75 11.21 10.99
CA CYS A 114 10.00 10.48 11.15
C CYS A 114 11.21 11.42 11.14
N TYR A 115 11.24 12.38 10.22
CA TYR A 115 12.28 13.40 10.16
C TYR A 115 12.38 14.22 11.46
N ARG A 116 11.24 14.71 11.97
CA ARG A 116 11.20 15.47 13.22
C ARG A 116 11.68 14.64 14.41
N GLN A 117 11.23 13.38 14.53
CA GLN A 117 11.63 12.49 15.62
C GLN A 117 13.12 12.12 15.58
N ARG A 118 13.67 11.89 14.38
CA ARG A 118 15.12 11.66 14.22
C ARG A 118 15.95 12.86 14.67
N ARG A 119 15.51 14.06 14.38
CA ARG A 119 16.17 15.27 14.85
C ARG A 119 16.13 15.43 16.37
N LEU A 120 15.16 14.84 17.04
CA LEU A 120 15.07 14.75 18.50
C LEU A 120 15.88 13.57 19.07
N GLY A 121 16.53 12.77 18.22
CA GLY A 121 17.33 11.61 18.61
C GLY A 121 16.54 10.34 18.88
N GLN A 122 15.22 10.30 18.58
CA GLN A 122 14.40 9.12 18.77
C GLN A 122 14.75 8.04 17.76
N LYS A 123 15.11 6.85 18.26
CA LYS A 123 15.37 5.64 17.48
C LYS A 123 14.09 4.78 17.39
N GLY A 124 14.20 3.62 16.75
CA GLY A 124 13.12 2.64 16.61
C GLY A 124 12.15 2.94 15.49
N ILE A 125 11.20 2.01 15.28
CA ILE A 125 10.21 2.02 14.20
C ILE A 125 9.05 2.96 14.58
N LYS A 126 8.84 3.98 13.77
CA LYS A 126 7.79 5.00 13.98
C LYS A 126 6.54 4.73 13.16
N ALA A 127 6.70 3.99 12.05
CA ALA A 127 5.60 3.62 11.18
C ALA A 127 5.74 2.20 10.66
N VAL A 128 4.64 1.45 10.66
CA VAL A 128 4.50 0.14 10.03
C VAL A 128 3.52 0.25 8.88
N LEU A 129 3.93 -0.16 7.69
CA LEU A 129 3.12 -0.17 6.47
C LEU A 129 2.85 -1.62 6.06
N VAL A 130 1.59 -2.04 6.15
CA VAL A 130 1.16 -3.41 5.83
C VAL A 130 0.54 -3.45 4.44
N TYR A 131 1.09 -4.31 3.60
CA TYR A 131 0.63 -4.55 2.24
C TYR A 131 0.08 -5.97 2.10
N PRO A 132 -1.00 -6.17 1.31
CA PRO A 132 -1.59 -7.49 1.14
C PRO A 132 -0.69 -8.45 0.34
N MET A 133 0.16 -7.91 -0.54
CA MET A 133 1.01 -8.67 -1.46
C MET A 133 2.44 -8.13 -1.48
N ASN A 134 3.42 -9.06 -1.54
CA ASN A 134 4.85 -8.70 -1.58
C ASN A 134 5.22 -7.86 -2.82
N ALA A 135 4.62 -8.13 -3.98
CA ALA A 135 4.87 -7.35 -5.20
C ALA A 135 4.50 -5.87 -5.03
N LEU A 136 3.34 -5.61 -4.38
CA LEU A 136 2.90 -4.25 -4.10
C LEU A 136 3.85 -3.57 -3.08
N ALA A 137 4.26 -4.28 -2.04
CA ALA A 137 5.25 -3.78 -1.08
C ALA A 137 6.56 -3.37 -1.78
N THR A 138 7.03 -4.17 -2.74
CA THR A 138 8.27 -3.90 -3.50
C THR A 138 8.15 -2.64 -4.36
N ASP A 139 7.03 -2.44 -5.05
CA ASP A 139 6.83 -1.22 -5.85
C ASP A 139 6.72 0.03 -4.97
N GLN A 140 6.05 -0.07 -3.84
CA GLN A 140 5.96 1.02 -2.86
C GLN A 140 7.32 1.30 -2.19
N ALA A 141 8.13 0.26 -1.96
CA ALA A 141 9.49 0.39 -1.45
C ALA A 141 10.37 1.24 -2.36
N LYS A 142 10.34 1.00 -3.67
CA LYS A 142 11.08 1.81 -4.67
C LYS A 142 10.61 3.26 -4.65
N ARG A 143 9.30 3.48 -4.58
CA ARG A 143 8.72 4.82 -4.53
C ARG A 143 9.11 5.56 -3.27
N LEU A 144 9.10 4.90 -2.11
CA LEU A 144 9.53 5.45 -0.84
C LEU A 144 11.03 5.79 -0.86
N ALA A 145 11.86 4.89 -1.41
CA ALA A 145 13.30 5.14 -1.58
C ALA A 145 13.56 6.41 -2.39
N ALA A 146 12.88 6.58 -3.52
CA ALA A 146 13.01 7.77 -4.36
C ALA A 146 12.58 9.04 -3.61
N LEU A 147 11.44 9.02 -2.91
CA LEU A 147 10.95 10.17 -2.12
C LEU A 147 11.95 10.61 -1.05
N ILE A 148 12.55 9.64 -0.33
CA ILE A 148 13.56 9.93 0.69
C ILE A 148 14.85 10.45 0.04
N HIS A 149 15.27 9.84 -1.06
CA HIS A 149 16.51 10.23 -1.74
C HIS A 149 16.43 11.62 -2.39
N ASP A 150 15.28 11.99 -2.96
CA ASP A 150 15.09 13.27 -3.67
C ASP A 150 14.96 14.46 -2.71
N SER A 151 14.68 14.20 -1.44
CA SER A 151 14.64 15.23 -0.40
C SER A 151 15.97 15.30 0.36
N PRO A 152 16.71 16.40 0.27
CA PRO A 152 17.99 16.54 0.99
C PRO A 152 17.86 16.39 2.50
N GLU A 153 16.74 16.85 3.06
CA GLU A 153 16.45 16.77 4.49
C GLU A 153 16.20 15.33 4.95
N LEU A 154 15.53 14.51 4.12
CA LEU A 154 15.20 13.14 4.46
C LEU A 154 16.33 12.16 4.23
N ARG A 155 17.13 12.36 3.17
CA ARG A 155 18.12 11.42 2.64
C ARG A 155 19.07 10.86 3.70
N ASN A 156 19.49 11.67 4.66
CA ASN A 156 20.43 11.27 5.69
C ASN A 156 19.79 11.13 7.10
N ASN A 157 18.50 11.35 7.20
CA ASN A 157 17.82 11.42 8.48
C ASN A 157 16.73 10.36 8.65
N VAL A 158 16.10 9.91 7.57
CA VAL A 158 15.00 8.93 7.62
C VAL A 158 15.41 7.64 6.95
N THR A 159 15.17 6.53 7.62
CA THR A 159 15.48 5.19 7.11
C THR A 159 14.20 4.40 6.88
N ALA A 160 14.19 3.61 5.81
CA ALA A 160 13.10 2.69 5.51
C ALA A 160 13.65 1.29 5.24
N GLY A 161 12.89 0.29 5.67
CA GLY A 161 13.24 -1.10 5.48
C GLY A 161 12.02 -1.94 5.11
N MET A 162 12.24 -3.06 4.45
CA MET A 162 11.20 -3.99 4.07
C MET A 162 11.50 -5.39 4.59
N TYR A 163 10.55 -5.94 5.35
CA TYR A 163 10.59 -7.31 5.85
C TYR A 163 9.43 -8.09 5.24
N VAL A 164 9.72 -8.86 4.19
CA VAL A 164 8.76 -9.74 3.48
C VAL A 164 9.39 -11.13 3.34
N GLY A 165 8.56 -12.17 3.24
CA GLY A 165 9.05 -13.56 3.06
C GLY A 165 9.97 -13.67 1.84
N GLN A 166 10.71 -14.77 1.73
CA GLN A 166 11.80 -14.99 0.76
C GLN A 166 11.62 -14.24 -0.56
N MET A 167 12.34 -13.13 -0.69
CA MET A 167 12.56 -12.53 -2.01
C MET A 167 13.57 -13.44 -2.73
N SER A 168 13.21 -13.91 -3.92
CA SER A 168 14.14 -14.61 -4.81
C SER A 168 15.44 -13.81 -4.88
N GLN A 169 16.56 -14.48 -4.63
CA GLN A 169 17.92 -13.97 -4.66
C GLN A 169 18.26 -13.44 -6.07
N GLY A 170 17.89 -12.22 -6.37
CA GLY A 170 18.13 -11.58 -7.67
C GLY A 170 18.88 -10.24 -7.61
N GLY A 171 19.17 -9.73 -6.42
CA GLY A 171 19.99 -8.53 -6.23
C GLY A 171 21.39 -8.88 -5.71
N SER A 172 22.39 -8.07 -6.02
CA SER A 172 23.71 -8.23 -5.42
C SER A 172 23.59 -8.02 -3.90
N ASP A 173 24.31 -8.81 -3.11
CA ASP A 173 24.27 -8.80 -1.64
C ASP A 173 24.48 -7.38 -1.06
N LYS A 174 25.22 -6.52 -1.77
CA LYS A 174 25.51 -5.14 -1.37
C LYS A 174 24.30 -4.19 -1.46
N ASP A 175 23.34 -4.45 -2.35
CA ASP A 175 22.19 -3.59 -2.56
C ASP A 175 21.10 -3.77 -1.48
N ASN A 176 21.19 -4.82 -0.68
CA ASN A 176 20.21 -5.16 0.35
C ASN A 176 20.50 -4.53 1.73
N HIS A 177 21.73 -4.08 1.96
CA HIS A 177 22.20 -3.60 3.27
C HIS A 177 22.06 -2.08 3.47
N ALA A 178 21.91 -1.30 2.42
CA ALA A 178 21.84 0.15 2.50
C ALA A 178 20.72 0.73 1.64
N MET A 179 20.21 1.88 2.07
CA MET A 179 19.26 2.65 1.25
C MET A 179 19.98 3.33 0.08
N THR A 180 19.35 3.25 -1.09
CA THR A 180 19.77 3.93 -2.32
C THR A 180 18.62 4.76 -2.89
N ALA A 181 18.79 5.38 -4.04
CA ALA A 181 17.72 6.09 -4.75
C ALA A 181 16.57 5.15 -5.20
N THR A 182 16.83 3.87 -5.34
CA THR A 182 15.88 2.89 -5.87
C THR A 182 15.53 1.76 -4.91
N ASN A 183 16.27 1.60 -3.82
CA ASN A 183 16.12 0.49 -2.89
C ASN A 183 16.13 0.97 -1.43
N ILE A 184 15.29 0.35 -0.61
CA ILE A 184 15.34 0.44 0.86
C ILE A 184 16.06 -0.77 1.43
N VAL A 185 16.36 -0.76 2.73
CA VAL A 185 17.03 -1.89 3.40
C VAL A 185 16.13 -3.13 3.37
N THR A 186 16.68 -4.25 2.88
CA THR A 186 15.95 -5.54 2.81
C THR A 186 16.71 -6.68 3.47
N SER A 187 17.96 -6.45 3.90
CA SER A 187 18.74 -7.43 4.65
C SER A 187 18.14 -7.63 6.04
N HIS A 188 17.76 -8.87 6.34
CA HIS A 188 17.21 -9.23 7.64
C HIS A 188 18.16 -8.90 8.80
N GLU A 189 19.44 -9.24 8.65
CA GLU A 189 20.47 -8.95 9.66
C GLU A 189 20.62 -7.43 9.92
N GLU A 190 20.61 -6.63 8.85
CA GLU A 190 20.72 -5.17 8.97
C GLU A 190 19.47 -4.55 9.62
N LEU A 191 18.28 -5.04 9.27
CA LEU A 191 17.03 -4.59 9.89
C LEU A 191 16.97 -4.86 11.40
N LEU A 192 17.52 -5.99 11.84
CA LEU A 192 17.59 -6.33 13.28
C LEU A 192 18.65 -5.52 14.02
N LYS A 193 19.76 -5.21 13.35
CA LYS A 193 20.87 -4.44 13.94
C LYS A 193 20.59 -2.94 13.99
N ASN A 194 19.96 -2.43 12.95
CA ASN A 194 19.60 -1.03 12.78
C ASN A 194 18.15 -0.90 12.35
N PRO A 195 17.19 -0.94 13.30
CA PRO A 195 15.77 -0.84 12.99
C PRO A 195 15.43 0.45 12.21
N PRO A 196 14.68 0.36 11.11
CA PRO A 196 14.34 1.52 10.30
C PRO A 196 13.27 2.39 10.98
N ASP A 197 13.13 3.64 10.52
CA ASP A 197 12.02 4.50 10.95
C ASP A 197 10.67 4.02 10.41
N ILE A 198 10.69 3.52 9.16
CA ILE A 198 9.50 3.04 8.45
C ILE A 198 9.73 1.60 8.04
N LEU A 199 8.88 0.70 8.50
CA LEU A 199 8.92 -0.72 8.17
C LEU A 199 7.78 -1.08 7.22
N LEU A 200 8.14 -1.55 6.01
CA LEU A 200 7.19 -2.14 5.06
C LEU A 200 7.15 -3.66 5.26
N THR A 201 5.96 -4.22 5.33
CA THR A 201 5.81 -5.66 5.55
C THR A 201 4.45 -6.16 5.07
N ASN A 202 4.18 -7.46 5.18
CA ASN A 202 2.85 -8.03 5.10
C ASN A 202 2.40 -8.54 6.49
N TYR A 203 1.10 -8.79 6.66
CA TYR A 203 0.55 -9.14 7.98
C TYR A 203 1.15 -10.43 8.56
N LYS A 204 1.49 -11.44 7.72
CA LYS A 204 2.10 -12.70 8.17
C LYS A 204 3.53 -12.50 8.66
N MET A 205 4.29 -11.68 7.95
CA MET A 205 5.67 -11.38 8.34
C MET A 205 5.71 -10.50 9.58
N LEU A 206 4.76 -9.59 9.75
CA LEU A 206 4.62 -8.82 10.97
C LEU A 206 4.32 -9.74 12.18
N ASP A 207 3.49 -10.77 12.00
CA ASP A 207 3.26 -11.78 13.02
C ASP A 207 4.54 -12.50 13.42
N TYR A 208 5.38 -12.89 12.46
CA TYR A 208 6.68 -13.50 12.75
C TYR A 208 7.61 -12.56 13.53
N LEU A 209 7.62 -11.28 13.24
CA LEU A 209 8.40 -10.27 13.99
C LEU A 209 7.94 -10.12 15.45
N LEU A 210 6.73 -10.55 15.78
CA LEU A 210 6.21 -10.53 17.15
C LEU A 210 6.42 -11.86 17.90
N VAL A 211 6.38 -13.00 17.17
CA VAL A 211 6.37 -14.34 17.78
C VAL A 211 7.77 -14.95 17.84
N ARG A 212 8.62 -14.72 16.84
CA ARG A 212 9.95 -15.31 16.77
C ARG A 212 10.93 -14.54 17.66
N PRO A 213 11.58 -15.21 18.65
CA PRO A 213 12.49 -14.52 19.56
C PRO A 213 13.66 -13.83 18.86
N GLU A 214 14.16 -14.42 17.75
CA GLU A 214 15.28 -13.88 16.98
C GLU A 214 14.88 -12.59 16.26
N ASP A 215 13.67 -12.53 15.71
CA ASP A 215 13.16 -11.41 14.92
C ASP A 215 12.60 -10.29 15.80
N SER A 216 12.18 -10.60 17.01
CA SER A 216 11.55 -9.64 17.93
C SER A 216 12.49 -8.51 18.38
N ARG A 217 13.81 -8.67 18.19
CA ARG A 217 14.83 -7.64 18.47
C ARG A 217 14.66 -6.38 17.64
N ILE A 218 13.94 -6.44 16.53
CA ILE A 218 13.66 -5.26 15.71
C ILE A 218 12.92 -4.16 16.49
N TRP A 219 12.27 -4.56 17.61
CA TRP A 219 11.51 -3.66 18.48
C TRP A 219 12.28 -3.18 19.71
N ASP A 220 13.53 -3.59 19.90
CA ASP A 220 14.29 -3.28 21.12
C ASP A 220 14.52 -1.78 21.35
N ASP A 221 14.61 -1.01 20.27
CA ASP A 221 14.72 0.46 20.31
C ASP A 221 13.37 1.18 20.43
N ASN A 222 12.24 0.46 20.48
CA ASN A 222 10.92 1.04 20.58
C ASN A 222 10.51 1.24 22.04
N ALA A 223 10.36 2.50 22.45
CA ALA A 223 9.61 2.84 23.66
C ALA A 223 8.09 2.83 23.38
N TYR A 224 7.28 2.92 24.43
CA TYR A 224 5.82 2.88 24.36
C TYR A 224 5.19 3.95 23.44
N ASP A 225 5.88 5.07 23.21
CA ASP A 225 5.45 6.20 22.38
C ASP A 225 6.14 6.29 21.02
N THR A 226 6.99 5.31 20.67
CA THR A 226 7.80 5.36 19.45
C THR A 226 6.99 5.03 18.20
N LEU A 227 6.19 3.96 18.24
CA LEU A 227 5.33 3.58 17.11
C LEU A 227 4.10 4.47 17.07
N LYS A 228 4.06 5.37 16.10
CA LYS A 228 2.96 6.33 15.97
C LYS A 228 1.97 5.95 14.87
N TYR A 229 2.43 5.36 13.77
CA TYR A 229 1.60 5.12 12.60
C TYR A 229 1.52 3.65 12.25
N PHE A 230 0.31 3.17 12.05
CA PHE A 230 0.05 1.86 11.49
C PHE A 230 -0.84 2.00 10.25
N VAL A 231 -0.30 1.62 9.10
CA VAL A 231 -0.97 1.78 7.81
C VAL A 231 -1.31 0.42 7.22
N VAL A 232 -2.54 0.26 6.76
CA VAL A 232 -2.97 -0.90 5.98
C VAL A 232 -3.39 -0.43 4.59
N ASP A 233 -2.58 -0.77 3.61
CA ASP A 233 -2.90 -0.46 2.21
C ASP A 233 -3.86 -1.51 1.64
N GLU A 234 -4.77 -1.09 0.76
CA GLU A 234 -5.84 -1.92 0.19
C GLU A 234 -6.64 -2.69 1.25
N LEU A 235 -7.10 -1.99 2.28
CA LEU A 235 -7.78 -2.52 3.46
C LEU A 235 -8.96 -3.45 3.10
N HIS A 236 -9.63 -3.23 1.97
CA HIS A 236 -10.73 -4.07 1.48
C HIS A 236 -10.31 -5.52 1.15
N THR A 237 -9.02 -5.81 1.07
CA THR A 237 -8.52 -7.17 0.87
C THR A 237 -8.48 -7.99 2.17
N PHE A 238 -8.57 -7.32 3.31
CA PHE A 238 -8.61 -7.94 4.64
C PHE A 238 -10.05 -8.12 5.12
N ASP A 239 -10.80 -8.96 4.44
CA ASP A 239 -12.18 -9.30 4.79
C ASP A 239 -12.28 -10.59 5.62
N GLY A 240 -13.40 -10.80 6.30
CA GLY A 240 -13.69 -12.00 7.05
C GLY A 240 -12.60 -12.42 8.04
N ALA A 241 -12.08 -13.65 7.90
CA ALA A 241 -11.07 -14.20 8.79
C ALA A 241 -9.75 -13.41 8.78
N GLN A 242 -9.34 -12.88 7.62
CA GLN A 242 -8.10 -12.10 7.53
C GLN A 242 -8.20 -10.76 8.28
N GLY A 243 -9.37 -10.13 8.28
CA GLY A 243 -9.62 -8.93 9.08
C GLY A 243 -9.52 -9.21 10.58
N THR A 244 -10.09 -10.33 11.03
CA THR A 244 -9.98 -10.78 12.42
C THR A 244 -8.53 -11.06 12.81
N ASP A 245 -7.77 -11.74 11.95
CA ASP A 245 -6.35 -12.01 12.18
C ASP A 245 -5.55 -10.71 12.30
N LEU A 246 -5.81 -9.72 11.44
CA LEU A 246 -5.17 -8.42 11.48
C LEU A 246 -5.51 -7.67 12.78
N ALA A 247 -6.77 -7.69 13.22
CA ALA A 247 -7.18 -7.07 14.49
C ALA A 247 -6.48 -7.72 15.70
N CYS A 248 -6.38 -9.06 15.72
CA CYS A 248 -5.63 -9.79 16.75
C CYS A 248 -4.13 -9.47 16.70
N LEU A 249 -3.56 -9.32 15.51
CA LEU A 249 -2.17 -8.95 15.32
C LEU A 249 -1.89 -7.55 15.87
N LEU A 250 -2.77 -6.59 15.63
CA LEU A 250 -2.68 -5.23 16.17
C LEU A 250 -2.68 -5.23 17.70
N ARG A 251 -3.58 -5.96 18.33
CA ARG A 251 -3.60 -6.10 19.79
C ARG A 251 -2.29 -6.66 20.34
N ARG A 252 -1.75 -7.69 19.71
CA ARG A 252 -0.45 -8.26 20.11
C ARG A 252 0.71 -7.28 19.91
N LEU A 253 0.65 -6.47 18.84
CA LEU A 253 1.66 -5.44 18.60
C LEU A 253 1.60 -4.35 19.67
N THR A 254 0.41 -3.84 19.99
CA THR A 254 0.23 -2.83 21.04
C THR A 254 0.63 -3.36 22.41
N ASP A 255 0.23 -4.57 22.76
CA ASP A 255 0.65 -5.24 24.01
C ASP A 255 2.17 -5.42 24.10
N ARG A 256 2.81 -5.86 22.99
CA ARG A 256 4.26 -6.06 22.92
C ARG A 256 5.04 -4.77 23.14
N LEU A 257 4.56 -3.66 22.57
CA LEU A 257 5.21 -2.36 22.66
C LEU A 257 4.81 -1.55 23.89
N GLY A 258 3.80 -2.00 24.63
CA GLY A 258 3.22 -1.26 25.74
C GLY A 258 2.54 0.05 25.29
N THR A 259 2.12 0.14 24.02
CA THR A 259 1.50 1.32 23.43
C THR A 259 -0.02 1.23 23.53
N SER A 260 -0.70 2.34 23.81
CA SER A 260 -2.16 2.39 23.73
C SER A 260 -2.62 2.57 22.28
N SER A 261 -3.75 1.95 21.93
CA SER A 261 -4.42 2.19 20.65
C SER A 261 -4.77 3.67 20.45
N ASP A 262 -5.06 4.40 21.53
CA ASP A 262 -5.40 5.83 21.50
C ASP A 262 -4.19 6.73 21.16
N ASP A 263 -2.98 6.23 21.39
CA ASP A 263 -1.74 6.93 21.07
C ASP A 263 -1.28 6.70 19.63
N MET A 264 -1.86 5.72 18.93
CA MET A 264 -1.54 5.35 17.57
C MET A 264 -2.51 5.96 16.55
N CYS A 265 -2.00 6.31 15.40
CA CYS A 265 -2.78 6.73 14.25
C CYS A 265 -2.89 5.57 13.25
N PHE A 266 -4.09 5.05 13.09
CA PHE A 266 -4.39 4.01 12.11
C PHE A 266 -4.80 4.63 10.78
N VAL A 267 -4.17 4.21 9.69
CA VAL A 267 -4.52 4.68 8.35
C VAL A 267 -4.87 3.49 7.46
N GLY A 268 -6.08 3.49 6.95
CA GLY A 268 -6.52 2.53 5.93
C GLY A 268 -6.61 3.19 4.56
N THR A 269 -6.24 2.47 3.48
CA THR A 269 -6.55 2.93 2.12
C THR A 269 -7.42 1.91 1.41
N SER A 270 -8.29 2.38 0.51
CA SER A 270 -9.08 1.50 -0.34
C SER A 270 -9.42 2.18 -1.68
N ALA A 271 -9.36 1.41 -2.77
CA ALA A 271 -9.75 1.89 -4.10
C ALA A 271 -11.25 1.71 -4.36
N THR A 272 -11.85 0.69 -3.76
CA THR A 272 -13.25 0.31 -3.92
C THR A 272 -13.88 0.24 -2.55
N MET A 273 -14.59 1.28 -2.19
CA MET A 273 -15.51 1.23 -1.07
C MET A 273 -16.91 1.07 -1.67
N GLY A 274 -17.62 0.03 -1.23
CA GLY A 274 -19.00 -0.20 -1.61
C GLY A 274 -19.95 0.94 -1.20
N THR A 275 -21.12 0.61 -0.75
CA THR A 275 -22.11 1.56 -0.25
C THR A 275 -21.63 2.26 1.05
N GLU A 276 -22.33 3.32 1.44
CA GLU A 276 -22.11 4.05 2.70
C GLU A 276 -22.16 3.13 3.95
N GLU A 277 -22.92 2.06 3.86
CA GLU A 277 -23.03 1.00 4.85
C GLU A 277 -21.71 0.23 5.03
N THR A 278 -21.06 -0.15 3.93
CA THR A 278 -19.73 -0.82 3.94
C THR A 278 -18.64 0.06 4.55
N VAL A 279 -18.73 1.39 4.33
CA VAL A 279 -17.77 2.35 4.95
C VAL A 279 -17.95 2.38 6.47
N ARG A 280 -19.19 2.39 6.96
CA ARG A 280 -19.50 2.36 8.40
C ARG A 280 -19.00 1.07 9.04
N ASP A 281 -19.21 -0.08 8.39
CA ASP A 281 -18.77 -1.37 8.90
C ASP A 281 -17.25 -1.43 9.02
N VAL A 282 -16.52 -0.95 8.01
CA VAL A 282 -15.05 -0.88 8.05
C VAL A 282 -14.57 0.10 9.14
N CYS A 283 -15.23 1.25 9.31
CA CYS A 283 -14.90 2.19 10.38
C CYS A 283 -15.18 1.61 11.77
N SER A 284 -16.28 0.86 11.93
CA SER A 284 -16.60 0.19 13.20
C SER A 284 -15.67 -0.98 13.52
N TYR A 285 -15.03 -1.56 12.51
CA TYR A 285 -14.07 -2.65 12.66
C TYR A 285 -12.65 -2.14 13.03
N ALA A 286 -12.33 -0.92 12.64
CA ALA A 286 -11.02 -0.29 12.85
C ALA A 286 -10.96 0.59 14.12
N GLY A 287 -12.09 0.90 14.74
CA GLY A 287 -12.19 1.59 16.03
C GLY A 287 -12.48 0.61 17.14
#